data_d00ae55f0e92701cb75a8348f35976d5
#
_entry.id   d00ae55f0e92701cb75a8348f35976d5
#
_cell.length_a   1.000
_cell.length_b   1.000
_cell.length_c   1.000
_cell.angle_alpha   90.00
_cell.angle_beta   90.00
_cell.angle_gamma   90.00
#
_symmetry.space_group_name_H-M   'P 1'
#
loop_
_entity.id
_entity.type
_entity.pdbx_description
1 polymer ?
#
loop_
_entity_poly.entity_id
_entity_poly.type
_entity_poly.pdbx_seq_one_letter_code
_entity_poly.pdbx_strand_id
1 'polypeptide(L)'
;MSKADGIESRALDIKAVFKAAGDDAIALEWTNEELPGAGAPESWNMLTDQQRIKETGMGGEMNNVTLTCPFDLALYKKFLGYNLDGKEGILTFSSKYTEKSSSYKVGVGAIGFNSNNPNSAFEFTVNFIVKDVSTSSAGTADFDTSAIKETRALDWKVSFSLEAGSETSQTAVTDTQLEWTNLAFPGMEDPESWTLRSDRKLYKESGIGGNYTDVQVTVPYIEENHAKYLQYNRDGRQGTLTYTHKTASPARSISFKIGFGEVGNASSAPNGGMEHTIGFIVKSCDQVTKTQETE
;
A
#
# COMPACT_ATOMS: atom_id res chain seq x y z
N MET A 1 -42.04 3.89 -22.84
CA MET A 1 -40.84 3.87 -21.96
C MET A 1 -39.91 2.83 -22.59
N SER A 2 -38.87 3.23 -23.29
CA SER A 2 -37.86 2.30 -23.81
C SER A 2 -37.05 1.80 -22.62
N LYS A 3 -36.96 0.46 -22.47
CA LYS A 3 -35.95 -0.15 -21.59
C LYS A 3 -34.61 0.38 -22.06
N ALA A 4 -33.90 1.09 -21.21
CA ALA A 4 -32.49 1.34 -21.42
C ALA A 4 -31.81 -0.04 -21.39
N ASP A 5 -31.27 -0.47 -22.50
CA ASP A 5 -30.39 -1.65 -22.58
C ASP A 5 -29.10 -1.31 -21.83
N GLY A 6 -29.19 -1.29 -20.49
CA GLY A 6 -28.03 -1.21 -19.61
C GLY A 6 -27.37 -2.58 -19.62
N ILE A 7 -26.26 -2.70 -20.30
CA ILE A 7 -25.35 -3.83 -20.09
C ILE A 7 -24.80 -3.64 -18.69
N GLU A 8 -25.21 -4.52 -17.76
CA GLU A 8 -24.62 -4.57 -16.43
C GLU A 8 -23.16 -5.00 -16.58
N SER A 9 -22.24 -4.09 -16.29
CA SER A 9 -20.81 -4.39 -16.26
C SER A 9 -20.49 -5.23 -15.02
N ARG A 10 -19.90 -6.39 -15.22
CA ARG A 10 -19.32 -7.16 -14.11
C ARG A 10 -17.98 -6.54 -13.74
N ALA A 11 -17.56 -6.66 -12.47
CA ALA A 11 -16.26 -6.19 -12.05
C ALA A 11 -15.10 -6.72 -12.92
N LEU A 12 -15.16 -7.98 -13.32
CA LEU A 12 -14.21 -8.63 -14.25
C LEU A 12 -14.09 -7.97 -15.64
N ASP A 13 -15.05 -7.12 -16.00
CA ASP A 13 -15.10 -6.45 -17.29
C ASP A 13 -14.47 -5.06 -17.26
N ILE A 14 -14.01 -4.62 -16.09
CA ILE A 14 -13.40 -3.32 -15.89
C ILE A 14 -11.88 -3.45 -15.88
N LYS A 15 -11.21 -2.61 -16.66
CA LYS A 15 -9.76 -2.42 -16.62
C LYS A 15 -9.45 -1.16 -15.84
N ALA A 16 -8.47 -1.23 -14.95
CA ALA A 16 -7.93 -0.08 -14.26
C ALA A 16 -6.55 0.27 -14.83
N VAL A 17 -6.34 1.53 -15.16
CA VAL A 17 -5.06 2.04 -15.66
C VAL A 17 -4.71 3.29 -14.87
N PHE A 18 -3.50 3.34 -14.34
CA PHE A 18 -2.97 4.52 -13.68
C PHE A 18 -1.80 5.11 -14.46
N LYS A 19 -1.78 6.43 -14.59
CA LYS A 19 -0.69 7.19 -15.19
C LYS A 19 -0.29 8.34 -14.28
N ALA A 20 0.88 8.22 -13.68
CA ALA A 20 1.48 9.32 -12.93
C ALA A 20 1.93 10.44 -13.87
N ALA A 21 1.96 11.67 -13.39
CA ALA A 21 2.45 12.81 -14.17
C ALA A 21 3.90 12.59 -14.59
N GLY A 22 4.15 12.67 -15.89
CA GLY A 22 5.47 12.47 -16.50
C GLY A 22 5.88 11.02 -16.76
N ASP A 23 5.07 10.03 -16.37
CA ASP A 23 5.38 8.61 -16.52
C ASP A 23 4.47 7.91 -17.54
N ASP A 24 4.86 6.70 -17.92
CA ASP A 24 4.03 5.82 -18.75
C ASP A 24 2.83 5.29 -17.99
N ALA A 25 1.78 4.96 -18.73
CA ALA A 25 0.58 4.36 -18.18
C ALA A 25 0.86 2.93 -17.68
N ILE A 26 0.27 2.57 -16.55
CA ILE A 26 0.41 1.28 -15.89
C ILE A 26 -0.97 0.62 -15.86
N ALA A 27 -1.10 -0.55 -16.45
CA ALA A 27 -2.28 -1.39 -16.26
C ALA A 27 -2.22 -2.05 -14.88
N LEU A 28 -3.31 -1.92 -14.12
CA LEU A 28 -3.45 -2.51 -12.80
C LEU A 28 -4.34 -3.74 -12.88
N GLU A 29 -3.76 -4.91 -12.63
CA GLU A 29 -4.57 -6.09 -12.31
C GLU A 29 -5.01 -5.99 -10.86
N TRP A 30 -6.25 -6.29 -10.61
CA TRP A 30 -6.83 -6.17 -9.28
C TRP A 30 -7.69 -7.40 -8.94
N THR A 31 -7.73 -7.72 -7.65
CA THR A 31 -8.54 -8.80 -7.09
C THR A 31 -9.76 -8.26 -6.36
N ASN A 32 -9.66 -7.04 -5.84
CA ASN A 32 -10.77 -6.32 -5.24
C ASN A 32 -10.70 -4.84 -5.62
N GLU A 33 -11.83 -4.26 -5.97
CA GLU A 33 -11.97 -2.88 -6.46
C GLU A 33 -13.17 -2.20 -5.83
N GLU A 34 -12.97 -0.95 -5.46
CA GLU A 34 -14.04 -0.02 -5.14
C GLU A 34 -14.00 1.14 -6.15
N LEU A 35 -15.10 1.39 -6.84
CA LEU A 35 -15.20 2.55 -7.72
C LEU A 35 -15.36 3.83 -6.89
N PRO A 36 -14.79 4.96 -7.36
CA PRO A 36 -14.95 6.23 -6.67
C PRO A 36 -16.40 6.60 -6.48
N GLY A 37 -16.78 6.88 -5.25
CA GLY A 37 -18.06 7.45 -4.88
C GLY A 37 -17.92 8.92 -4.49
N ALA A 38 -19.02 9.53 -4.11
CA ALA A 38 -19.04 10.85 -3.52
C ALA A 38 -19.82 10.82 -2.20
N GLY A 39 -19.31 11.51 -1.20
CA GLY A 39 -20.01 11.71 0.07
C GLY A 39 -21.29 12.48 -0.10
N ALA A 40 -22.13 12.47 0.92
CA ALA A 40 -23.34 13.29 0.93
C ALA A 40 -22.95 14.78 0.98
N PRO A 41 -23.66 15.65 0.23
CA PRO A 41 -23.47 17.08 0.37
C PRO A 41 -23.84 17.53 1.79
N GLU A 42 -23.21 18.59 2.25
CA GLU A 42 -23.61 19.24 3.49
C GLU A 42 -25.08 19.65 3.40
N SER A 43 -25.81 19.44 4.47
CA SER A 43 -27.18 19.87 4.56
C SER A 43 -27.48 20.54 5.91
N TRP A 44 -28.30 21.55 5.90
CA TRP A 44 -28.76 22.25 7.12
C TRP A 44 -30.23 22.52 7.04
N ASN A 45 -30.86 22.63 8.21
CA ASN A 45 -32.24 22.98 8.34
C ASN A 45 -32.36 24.49 8.66
N MET A 46 -33.02 25.22 7.80
CA MET A 46 -33.40 26.60 8.09
C MET A 46 -34.79 26.63 8.73
N LEU A 47 -34.94 27.42 9.77
CA LEU A 47 -36.22 27.66 10.42
C LEU A 47 -36.76 28.99 9.91
N THR A 48 -37.83 28.97 9.15
CA THR A 48 -38.61 30.14 8.83
C THR A 48 -39.83 30.21 9.80
N ASP A 49 -40.51 31.34 9.88
CA ASP A 49 -41.56 31.58 10.88
C ASP A 49 -42.65 30.50 10.99
N GLN A 50 -42.78 29.62 10.06
CA GLN A 50 -43.75 28.52 10.07
C GLN A 50 -43.31 27.20 9.46
N GLN A 51 -42.10 27.07 8.90
CA GLN A 51 -41.65 25.84 8.24
C GLN A 51 -40.18 25.57 8.47
N ARG A 52 -39.87 24.28 8.59
CA ARG A 52 -38.49 23.78 8.46
C ARG A 52 -38.21 23.49 7.00
N ILE A 53 -37.24 24.19 6.43
CA ILE A 53 -36.76 23.97 5.07
C ILE A 53 -35.37 23.34 5.16
N LYS A 54 -35.19 22.23 4.48
CA LYS A 54 -33.86 21.58 4.36
C LYS A 54 -33.19 22.12 3.12
N GLU A 55 -32.06 22.76 3.33
CA GLU A 55 -31.17 23.22 2.26
C GLU A 55 -29.99 22.25 2.11
N THR A 56 -29.47 22.15 0.89
CA THR A 56 -28.30 21.38 0.57
C THR A 56 -27.18 22.32 0.13
N GLY A 57 -25.99 22.06 0.65
CA GLY A 57 -24.78 22.80 0.29
C GLY A 57 -24.10 22.25 -0.97
N MET A 58 -22.81 22.46 -1.03
CA MET A 58 -21.97 21.95 -2.11
C MET A 58 -21.94 20.43 -2.12
N GLY A 59 -21.52 19.83 -3.25
CA GLY A 59 -21.33 18.39 -3.37
C GLY A 59 -20.37 17.84 -2.31
N GLY A 60 -20.56 16.60 -1.91
CA GLY A 60 -19.67 15.90 -0.98
C GLY A 60 -18.29 15.65 -1.56
N GLU A 61 -17.35 15.35 -0.69
CA GLU A 61 -16.00 14.92 -1.10
C GLU A 61 -16.06 13.60 -1.88
N MET A 62 -15.12 13.44 -2.81
CA MET A 62 -14.90 12.15 -3.46
C MET A 62 -14.30 11.16 -2.48
N ASN A 63 -14.81 9.93 -2.48
CA ASN A 63 -14.23 8.84 -1.69
C ASN A 63 -12.92 8.39 -2.29
N ASN A 64 -11.95 8.03 -1.45
CA ASN A 64 -10.73 7.39 -1.90
C ASN A 64 -11.05 6.01 -2.50
N VAL A 65 -10.15 5.53 -3.35
CA VAL A 65 -10.27 4.22 -4.00
C VAL A 65 -9.11 3.35 -3.56
N THR A 66 -9.40 2.15 -3.09
CA THR A 66 -8.40 1.15 -2.78
C THR A 66 -8.47 0.01 -3.78
N LEU A 67 -7.35 -0.26 -4.45
CA LEU A 67 -7.20 -1.42 -5.33
C LEU A 67 -6.31 -2.45 -4.65
N THR A 68 -6.77 -3.69 -4.60
CA THR A 68 -5.96 -4.84 -4.19
C THR A 68 -5.38 -5.49 -5.43
N CYS A 69 -4.06 -5.55 -5.51
CA CYS A 69 -3.34 -6.07 -6.68
C CYS A 69 -2.52 -7.31 -6.31
N PRO A 70 -2.39 -8.29 -7.21
CA PRO A 70 -1.40 -9.34 -7.07
C PRO A 70 -0.02 -8.74 -6.88
N PHE A 71 0.78 -9.33 -5.99
CA PHE A 71 2.10 -8.79 -5.69
C PHE A 71 3.05 -8.92 -6.88
N ASP A 72 3.62 -7.80 -7.27
CA ASP A 72 4.75 -7.65 -8.18
C ASP A 72 5.74 -6.67 -7.56
N LEU A 73 6.97 -7.09 -7.37
CA LEU A 73 7.99 -6.30 -6.67
C LEU A 73 8.33 -5.00 -7.41
N ALA A 74 8.37 -5.02 -8.74
CA ALA A 74 8.67 -3.81 -9.52
C ALA A 74 7.55 -2.78 -9.39
N LEU A 75 6.31 -3.24 -9.50
CA LEU A 75 5.13 -2.41 -9.33
C LEU A 75 5.03 -1.86 -7.90
N TYR A 76 5.25 -2.70 -6.90
CA TYR A 76 5.28 -2.30 -5.50
C TYR A 76 6.33 -1.21 -5.23
N LYS A 77 7.60 -1.39 -5.67
CA LYS A 77 8.65 -0.37 -5.54
C LYS A 77 8.26 0.95 -6.21
N LYS A 78 7.62 0.87 -7.38
CA LYS A 78 7.18 2.05 -8.12
C LYS A 78 6.13 2.84 -7.34
N PHE A 79 5.15 2.16 -6.74
CA PHE A 79 4.14 2.82 -5.91
C PHE A 79 4.69 3.37 -4.60
N LEU A 80 5.67 2.70 -3.97
CA LEU A 80 6.39 3.27 -2.83
C LEU A 80 7.06 4.61 -3.21
N GLY A 81 7.74 4.64 -4.38
CA GLY A 81 8.34 5.88 -4.89
C GLY A 81 7.30 6.97 -5.17
N TYR A 82 6.17 6.62 -5.76
CA TYR A 82 5.10 7.57 -6.03
C TYR A 82 4.48 8.14 -4.75
N ASN A 83 4.31 7.33 -3.71
CA ASN A 83 3.84 7.83 -2.41
C ASN A 83 4.87 8.79 -1.80
N LEU A 84 6.15 8.39 -1.74
CA LEU A 84 7.22 9.23 -1.20
C LEU A 84 7.35 10.59 -1.90
N ASP A 85 7.18 10.60 -3.23
CA ASP A 85 7.27 11.82 -4.04
C ASP A 85 5.96 12.64 -4.04
N GLY A 86 4.89 12.12 -3.42
CA GLY A 86 3.57 12.74 -3.50
C GLY A 86 3.04 12.82 -4.94
N LYS A 87 3.35 11.81 -5.77
CA LYS A 87 2.98 11.81 -7.18
C LYS A 87 1.47 11.82 -7.38
N GLU A 88 1.05 12.71 -8.27
CA GLU A 88 -0.31 12.76 -8.78
C GLU A 88 -0.41 12.12 -10.14
N GLY A 89 -1.61 11.72 -10.52
CA GLY A 89 -1.85 11.11 -11.81
C GLY A 89 -3.32 11.02 -12.15
N ILE A 90 -3.58 10.23 -13.17
CA ILE A 90 -4.93 9.94 -13.64
C ILE A 90 -5.16 8.43 -13.47
N LEU A 91 -6.24 8.09 -12.77
CA LEU A 91 -6.75 6.72 -12.65
C LEU A 91 -7.95 6.59 -13.57
N THR A 92 -7.90 5.66 -14.53
CA THR A 92 -8.96 5.42 -15.50
C THR A 92 -9.51 4.02 -15.35
N PHE A 93 -10.81 3.92 -15.19
CA PHE A 93 -11.58 2.67 -15.28
C PHE A 93 -12.25 2.61 -16.63
N SER A 94 -12.04 1.55 -17.38
CA SER A 94 -12.65 1.34 -18.69
C SER A 94 -13.30 -0.03 -18.78
N SER A 95 -14.50 -0.09 -19.37
CA SER A 95 -15.16 -1.36 -19.64
C SER A 95 -14.51 -2.06 -20.82
N LYS A 96 -14.33 -3.38 -20.73
CA LYS A 96 -13.83 -4.22 -21.84
C LYS A 96 -14.79 -4.29 -23.03
N TYR A 97 -16.08 -4.07 -22.79
CA TYR A 97 -17.14 -4.27 -23.78
C TYR A 97 -17.79 -2.98 -24.28
N THR A 98 -17.57 -1.89 -23.56
CA THR A 98 -18.05 -0.59 -23.95
C THR A 98 -16.86 0.36 -24.04
N GLU A 99 -16.80 1.22 -25.03
CA GLU A 99 -15.75 2.24 -25.13
C GLU A 99 -15.86 3.33 -24.05
N LYS A 100 -16.68 3.09 -23.02
CA LYS A 100 -16.89 4.04 -21.92
C LYS A 100 -15.80 3.89 -20.88
N SER A 101 -15.26 5.01 -20.47
CA SER A 101 -14.28 5.10 -19.40
C SER A 101 -14.61 6.26 -18.44
N SER A 102 -14.24 6.08 -17.20
CA SER A 102 -14.28 7.13 -16.18
C SER A 102 -12.87 7.39 -15.70
N SER A 103 -12.46 8.65 -15.66
CA SER A 103 -11.11 9.05 -15.27
C SER A 103 -11.17 10.02 -14.10
N TYR A 104 -10.22 9.87 -13.19
CA TYR A 104 -10.15 10.62 -11.94
C TYR A 104 -8.74 11.17 -11.76
N LYS A 105 -8.64 12.42 -11.33
CA LYS A 105 -7.41 12.98 -10.77
C LYS A 105 -7.18 12.37 -9.41
N VAL A 106 -6.03 11.77 -9.21
CA VAL A 106 -5.71 11.08 -7.95
C VAL A 106 -4.28 11.37 -7.50
N GLY A 107 -4.07 11.35 -6.18
CA GLY A 107 -2.76 11.21 -5.58
C GLY A 107 -2.54 9.77 -5.15
N VAL A 108 -1.30 9.31 -5.09
CA VAL A 108 -0.98 7.98 -4.52
C VAL A 108 -0.96 8.08 -3.01
N GLY A 109 -1.86 7.37 -2.36
CA GLY A 109 -2.01 7.30 -0.92
C GLY A 109 -1.31 6.08 -0.30
N ALA A 110 -1.90 5.53 0.76
CA ALA A 110 -1.35 4.41 1.50
C ALA A 110 -1.09 3.18 0.61
N ILE A 111 -0.01 2.48 0.94
CA ILE A 111 0.33 1.20 0.35
C ILE A 111 0.34 0.18 1.48
N GLY A 112 -0.57 -0.76 1.40
CA GLY A 112 -0.75 -1.80 2.41
C GLY A 112 -0.37 -3.18 1.90
N PHE A 113 -0.22 -4.08 2.83
CA PHE A 113 -0.09 -5.50 2.56
C PHE A 113 -1.16 -6.26 3.31
N ASN A 114 -1.78 -7.21 2.61
CA ASN A 114 -2.57 -8.22 3.29
C ASN A 114 -1.61 -9.27 3.83
N SER A 115 -1.53 -9.39 5.15
CA SER A 115 -0.67 -10.38 5.80
C SER A 115 -1.08 -11.78 5.40
N ASN A 116 -0.12 -12.65 5.14
CA ASN A 116 -0.43 -13.91 4.52
C ASN A 116 0.32 -15.07 5.15
N ASN A 117 -0.45 -16.12 5.41
CA ASN A 117 0.14 -17.42 5.68
C ASN A 117 0.82 -17.96 4.40
N PRO A 118 1.71 -18.95 4.51
CA PRO A 118 2.53 -19.42 3.40
C PRO A 118 1.76 -19.85 2.15
N ASN A 119 0.51 -20.26 2.27
CA ASN A 119 -0.29 -20.83 1.19
C ASN A 119 -1.28 -19.85 0.55
N SER A 120 -1.36 -18.61 1.05
CA SER A 120 -2.28 -17.61 0.49
C SER A 120 -1.68 -16.85 -0.69
N ALA A 121 -2.55 -16.27 -1.51
CA ALA A 121 -2.14 -15.33 -2.52
C ALA A 121 -1.45 -14.13 -1.86
N PHE A 122 -0.38 -13.69 -2.46
CA PHE A 122 0.37 -12.55 -1.98
C PHE A 122 -0.11 -11.31 -2.72
N GLU A 123 -0.68 -10.37 -1.99
CA GLU A 123 -1.36 -9.20 -2.54
C GLU A 123 -0.91 -7.94 -1.80
N PHE A 124 -0.94 -6.83 -2.49
CA PHE A 124 -0.75 -5.53 -1.89
C PHE A 124 -1.89 -4.60 -2.28
N THR A 125 -2.16 -3.61 -1.44
CA THR A 125 -3.19 -2.61 -1.67
C THR A 125 -2.56 -1.26 -1.99
N VAL A 126 -3.17 -0.54 -2.92
CA VAL A 126 -2.84 0.85 -3.23
C VAL A 126 -4.07 1.69 -3.00
N ASN A 127 -3.98 2.65 -2.11
CA ASN A 127 -5.01 3.66 -1.90
C ASN A 127 -4.77 4.84 -2.84
N PHE A 128 -5.79 5.26 -3.56
CA PHE A 128 -5.79 6.45 -4.40
C PHE A 128 -6.66 7.52 -3.77
N ILE A 129 -6.05 8.66 -3.46
CA ILE A 129 -6.73 9.84 -2.94
C ILE A 129 -7.39 10.56 -4.11
N VAL A 130 -8.71 10.42 -4.24
CA VAL A 130 -9.45 11.00 -5.36
C VAL A 130 -9.67 12.49 -5.13
N LYS A 131 -9.15 13.31 -6.05
CA LYS A 131 -9.19 14.77 -5.97
C LYS A 131 -10.35 15.36 -6.78
N ASP A 132 -10.54 14.89 -8.01
CA ASP A 132 -11.60 15.37 -8.92
C ASP A 132 -11.84 14.36 -10.05
N VAL A 133 -12.94 14.54 -10.78
CA VAL A 133 -13.19 13.83 -12.04
C VAL A 133 -12.31 14.44 -13.13
N SER A 134 -11.62 13.60 -13.88
CA SER A 134 -10.75 14.06 -14.98
C SER A 134 -11.47 13.97 -16.31
N THR A 135 -11.23 14.96 -17.18
CA THR A 135 -11.66 14.92 -18.58
C THR A 135 -10.66 14.20 -19.49
N SER A 136 -9.45 13.91 -18.98
CA SER A 136 -8.42 13.14 -19.67
C SER A 136 -8.36 11.72 -19.11
N SER A 137 -7.87 10.78 -19.92
CA SER A 137 -7.67 9.40 -19.49
C SER A 137 -6.19 9.09 -19.30
N ALA A 138 -5.90 8.02 -18.53
CA ALA A 138 -4.53 7.52 -18.40
C ALA A 138 -3.95 6.94 -19.70
N GLY A 139 -4.77 6.77 -20.73
CA GLY A 139 -4.42 6.04 -21.94
C GLY A 139 -4.66 4.53 -21.81
N THR A 140 -4.23 3.80 -22.81
CA THR A 140 -4.27 2.34 -22.80
C THR A 140 -2.90 1.81 -22.42
N ALA A 141 -2.85 0.96 -21.41
CA ALA A 141 -1.69 0.11 -21.14
C ALA A 141 -2.14 -1.35 -21.25
N ASP A 142 -1.32 -2.17 -21.87
CA ASP A 142 -1.57 -3.61 -21.90
C ASP A 142 -1.07 -4.25 -20.61
N PHE A 143 -1.78 -5.29 -20.17
CA PHE A 143 -1.29 -6.11 -19.06
C PHE A 143 -0.06 -6.87 -19.53
N ASP A 144 1.04 -6.71 -18.82
CA ASP A 144 2.23 -7.53 -19.04
C ASP A 144 1.98 -8.92 -18.45
N THR A 145 1.49 -9.82 -19.30
CA THR A 145 1.25 -11.22 -18.93
C THR A 145 2.54 -12.06 -18.92
N SER A 146 3.65 -11.49 -19.39
CA SER A 146 4.95 -12.19 -19.43
C SER A 146 5.75 -12.02 -18.14
N ALA A 147 5.44 -11.04 -17.29
CA ALA A 147 6.10 -10.85 -16.02
C ALA A 147 5.76 -11.98 -15.05
N ILE A 148 6.77 -12.55 -14.41
CA ILE A 148 6.57 -13.53 -13.33
C ILE A 148 5.92 -12.77 -12.17
N LYS A 149 4.65 -13.08 -11.89
CA LYS A 149 3.95 -12.50 -10.75
C LYS A 149 4.33 -13.24 -9.48
N GLU A 150 4.82 -12.50 -8.54
CA GLU A 150 5.31 -12.99 -7.25
C GLU A 150 4.15 -13.11 -6.26
N THR A 151 3.24 -14.03 -6.55
CA THR A 151 1.94 -14.12 -5.86
C THR A 151 1.89 -15.04 -4.64
N ARG A 152 2.99 -15.70 -4.27
CA ARG A 152 3.02 -16.59 -3.12
C ARG A 152 4.04 -16.14 -2.10
N ALA A 153 3.58 -16.02 -0.84
CA ALA A 153 4.46 -15.67 0.27
C ALA A 153 5.62 -16.67 0.43
N LEU A 154 5.38 -17.96 0.18
CA LEU A 154 6.39 -19.04 0.23
C LEU A 154 7.62 -18.79 -0.67
N ASP A 155 7.48 -18.01 -1.72
CA ASP A 155 8.57 -17.74 -2.66
C ASP A 155 9.58 -16.71 -2.11
N TRP A 156 9.33 -16.18 -0.93
CA TRP A 156 10.17 -15.18 -0.29
C TRP A 156 10.97 -15.73 0.89
N LYS A 157 12.18 -15.23 1.04
CA LYS A 157 13.02 -15.35 2.23
C LYS A 157 13.15 -13.99 2.88
N VAL A 158 13.21 -13.98 4.19
CA VAL A 158 13.44 -12.79 4.99
C VAL A 158 14.70 -12.99 5.80
N SER A 159 15.58 -12.03 5.76
CA SER A 159 16.75 -11.98 6.62
C SER A 159 16.95 -10.58 7.18
N PHE A 160 17.63 -10.48 8.31
CA PHE A 160 18.03 -9.19 8.86
C PHE A 160 19.51 -9.19 9.21
N SER A 161 20.11 -8.02 9.11
CA SER A 161 21.45 -7.72 9.59
C SER A 161 21.38 -6.56 10.56
N LEU A 162 22.14 -6.62 11.67
CA LEU A 162 22.19 -5.53 12.63
C LEU A 162 23.60 -4.96 12.68
N GLU A 163 23.70 -3.64 12.73
CA GLU A 163 24.95 -2.91 12.90
C GLU A 163 25.53 -3.18 14.30
N ALA A 164 26.83 -3.00 14.48
CA ALA A 164 27.43 -3.03 15.79
C ALA A 164 26.79 -1.95 16.68
N GLY A 165 26.49 -2.29 17.92
CA GLY A 165 25.95 -1.32 18.86
C GLY A 165 27.02 -0.36 19.40
N SER A 166 26.60 0.57 20.23
CA SER A 166 27.50 1.55 20.85
C SER A 166 28.44 0.95 21.91
N GLU A 167 28.10 -0.20 22.44
CA GLU A 167 28.90 -0.91 23.42
C GLU A 167 29.80 -1.95 22.79
N THR A 168 31.00 -2.12 23.31
CA THR A 168 32.03 -3.03 22.78
C THR A 168 31.61 -4.50 22.74
N SER A 169 30.60 -4.90 23.50
CA SER A 169 30.03 -6.25 23.52
C SER A 169 29.00 -6.48 22.43
N GLN A 170 28.52 -5.43 21.76
CA GLN A 170 27.45 -5.50 20.76
C GLN A 170 28.01 -5.63 19.35
N THR A 171 28.45 -6.84 19.00
CA THR A 171 28.96 -7.13 17.66
C THR A 171 27.87 -7.05 16.60
N ALA A 172 28.26 -6.77 15.34
CA ALA A 172 27.37 -6.80 14.22
C ALA A 172 26.78 -8.22 14.02
N VAL A 173 25.51 -8.26 13.62
CA VAL A 173 24.82 -9.51 13.26
C VAL A 173 24.64 -9.51 11.75
N THR A 174 25.15 -10.54 11.08
CA THR A 174 25.12 -10.61 9.62
C THR A 174 24.09 -11.63 9.16
N ASP A 175 23.28 -11.25 8.19
CA ASP A 175 22.37 -12.10 7.38
C ASP A 175 21.68 -13.23 8.14
N THR A 176 20.98 -12.89 9.21
CA THR A 176 20.19 -13.86 9.97
C THR A 176 18.89 -14.14 9.23
N GLN A 177 18.79 -15.32 8.63
CA GLN A 177 17.55 -15.74 7.97
C GLN A 177 16.49 -16.07 9.02
N LEU A 178 15.27 -15.54 8.83
CA LEU A 178 14.11 -15.88 9.63
C LEU A 178 13.34 -17.03 8.99
N GLU A 179 13.07 -18.06 9.77
CA GLU A 179 11.98 -18.99 9.47
C GLU A 179 10.68 -18.34 9.93
N TRP A 180 9.70 -18.20 9.06
CA TRP A 180 8.49 -17.47 9.35
C TRP A 180 7.24 -18.29 9.07
N THR A 181 6.21 -18.04 9.84
CA THR A 181 4.86 -18.61 9.67
C THR A 181 3.88 -17.57 9.13
N ASN A 182 4.16 -16.30 9.37
CA ASN A 182 3.41 -15.20 8.78
C ASN A 182 4.36 -14.07 8.36
N LEU A 183 4.19 -13.58 7.15
CA LEU A 183 5.04 -12.59 6.53
C LEU A 183 4.21 -11.40 6.00
N ALA A 184 4.66 -10.19 6.31
CA ALA A 184 4.20 -8.96 5.70
C ALA A 184 5.38 -8.15 5.17
N PHE A 185 5.14 -7.32 4.15
CA PHE A 185 6.09 -6.31 3.70
C PHE A 185 5.74 -4.96 4.34
N PRO A 186 6.73 -4.08 4.53
CA PRO A 186 6.45 -2.71 4.93
C PRO A 186 5.51 -2.02 3.95
N GLY A 187 4.47 -1.39 4.45
CA GLY A 187 3.61 -0.52 3.66
C GLY A 187 4.02 0.94 3.78
N MET A 188 3.14 1.81 3.34
CA MET A 188 3.24 3.25 3.57
C MET A 188 1.88 3.79 4.00
N GLU A 189 1.91 4.74 4.93
CA GLU A 189 0.73 5.47 5.35
C GLU A 189 0.27 6.45 4.26
N ASP A 190 -0.97 6.91 4.37
CA ASP A 190 -1.44 8.01 3.54
C ASP A 190 -0.61 9.27 3.82
N PRO A 191 -0.25 10.06 2.79
CA PRO A 191 0.27 11.39 3.01
C PRO A 191 -0.78 12.27 3.71
N GLU A 192 -0.34 13.28 4.45
CA GLU A 192 -1.26 14.27 4.99
C GLU A 192 -2.14 14.84 3.87
N SER A 193 -3.43 14.95 4.14
CA SER A 193 -4.37 15.52 3.20
C SER A 193 -5.23 16.59 3.87
N TRP A 194 -5.60 17.61 3.11
CA TRP A 194 -6.50 18.67 3.56
C TRP A 194 -7.51 19.02 2.48
N THR A 195 -8.65 19.50 2.92
CA THR A 195 -9.74 19.90 2.03
C THR A 195 -9.77 21.41 1.92
N LEU A 196 -9.61 21.90 0.71
CA LEU A 196 -9.76 23.33 0.39
C LEU A 196 -11.18 23.61 -0.08
N ARG A 197 -11.73 24.73 0.39
CA ARG A 197 -13.04 25.22 -0.02
C ARG A 197 -12.87 26.39 -0.99
N SER A 198 -13.34 26.26 -2.22
CA SER A 198 -13.53 27.36 -3.14
C SER A 198 -15.04 27.63 -3.33
N ASP A 199 -15.40 28.73 -4.00
CA ASP A 199 -16.76 29.27 -4.06
C ASP A 199 -17.89 28.28 -4.34
N ARG A 200 -17.61 27.11 -4.91
CA ARG A 200 -18.63 26.09 -5.22
C ARG A 200 -18.13 24.64 -5.19
N LYS A 201 -16.90 24.39 -4.80
CA LYS A 201 -16.33 23.04 -4.78
C LYS A 201 -15.45 22.80 -3.56
N LEU A 202 -15.46 21.58 -3.09
CA LEU A 202 -14.46 21.04 -2.16
C LEU A 202 -13.36 20.38 -2.97
N TYR A 203 -12.12 20.79 -2.73
CA TYR A 203 -10.93 20.20 -3.34
C TYR A 203 -10.12 19.50 -2.28
N LYS A 204 -9.71 18.28 -2.57
CA LYS A 204 -8.79 17.54 -1.72
C LYS A 204 -7.37 17.70 -2.24
N GLU A 205 -6.49 18.16 -1.37
CA GLU A 205 -5.06 18.24 -1.64
C GLU A 205 -4.33 17.22 -0.77
N SER A 206 -3.20 16.72 -1.24
CA SER A 206 -2.35 15.81 -0.50
C SER A 206 -0.93 16.36 -0.40
N GLY A 207 -0.32 16.16 0.74
CA GLY A 207 1.09 16.51 0.98
C GLY A 207 2.05 15.49 0.38
N ILE A 208 3.30 15.59 0.81
CA ILE A 208 4.37 14.69 0.42
C ILE A 208 4.31 13.46 1.31
N GLY A 209 4.46 12.29 0.72
CA GLY A 209 4.60 10.94 1.24
C GLY A 209 4.31 10.64 2.70
N GLY A 210 3.65 9.54 2.96
CA GLY A 210 3.45 8.99 4.29
C GLY A 210 4.73 8.36 4.86
N ASN A 211 4.67 7.97 6.13
CA ASN A 211 5.72 7.18 6.77
C ASN A 211 5.63 5.73 6.31
N TYR A 212 6.75 5.02 6.38
CA TYR A 212 6.70 3.56 6.27
C TYR A 212 5.96 2.97 7.45
N THR A 213 5.15 1.96 7.21
CA THR A 213 4.49 1.20 8.28
C THR A 213 5.47 0.19 8.86
N ASP A 214 5.44 0.04 10.17
CA ASP A 214 6.20 -1.00 10.85
C ASP A 214 5.72 -2.39 10.42
N VAL A 215 6.62 -3.35 10.44
CA VAL A 215 6.32 -4.70 10.02
C VAL A 215 6.52 -5.69 11.18
N GLN A 216 5.67 -6.69 11.22
CA GLN A 216 5.81 -7.82 12.15
C GLN A 216 5.98 -9.12 11.36
N VAL A 217 6.91 -9.93 11.78
CA VAL A 217 7.17 -11.28 11.25
C VAL A 217 6.89 -12.28 12.37
N THR A 218 6.01 -13.24 12.12
CA THR A 218 5.76 -14.32 13.06
C THR A 218 6.72 -15.48 12.78
N VAL A 219 7.40 -15.92 13.80
CA VAL A 219 8.43 -16.97 13.71
C VAL A 219 8.18 -18.08 14.73
N PRO A 220 8.61 -19.33 14.48
CA PRO A 220 8.59 -20.39 15.47
C PRO A 220 9.38 -19.98 16.72
N TYR A 221 8.85 -20.32 17.89
CA TYR A 221 9.52 -20.01 19.14
C TYR A 221 10.71 -20.94 19.38
N ILE A 222 11.88 -20.32 19.51
CA ILE A 222 13.14 -20.97 19.95
C ILE A 222 13.67 -20.11 21.09
N GLU A 223 13.78 -20.68 22.29
CA GLU A 223 14.13 -19.94 23.51
C GLU A 223 15.43 -19.13 23.38
N GLU A 224 16.47 -19.71 22.81
CA GLU A 224 17.76 -19.05 22.58
C GLU A 224 17.63 -17.84 21.64
N ASN A 225 16.86 -17.96 20.58
CA ASN A 225 16.64 -16.89 19.62
C ASN A 225 15.77 -15.79 20.23
N HIS A 226 14.72 -16.18 20.97
CA HIS A 226 13.86 -15.23 21.66
C HIS A 226 14.65 -14.36 22.64
N ALA A 227 15.53 -14.97 23.43
CA ALA A 227 16.41 -14.22 24.36
C ALA A 227 17.32 -13.21 23.62
N LYS A 228 17.89 -13.61 22.47
CA LYS A 228 18.68 -12.73 21.61
C LYS A 228 17.83 -11.57 21.07
N TYR A 229 16.61 -11.82 20.61
CA TYR A 229 15.72 -10.80 20.08
C TYR A 229 15.31 -9.77 21.17
N LEU A 230 15.01 -10.25 22.38
CA LEU A 230 14.77 -9.36 23.51
C LEU A 230 15.98 -8.46 23.79
N GLN A 231 17.20 -9.02 23.71
CA GLN A 231 18.42 -8.22 23.88
C GLN A 231 18.59 -7.17 22.78
N TYR A 232 18.35 -7.54 21.50
CA TYR A 232 18.42 -6.58 20.37
C TYR A 232 17.42 -5.42 20.52
N ASN A 233 16.22 -5.72 20.98
CA ASN A 233 15.22 -4.69 21.30
C ASN A 233 15.70 -3.77 22.41
N ARG A 234 16.17 -4.30 23.54
CA ARG A 234 16.66 -3.51 24.69
C ARG A 234 17.84 -2.63 24.34
N ASP A 235 18.71 -3.12 23.45
CA ASP A 235 19.89 -2.39 22.99
C ASP A 235 19.56 -1.35 21.91
N GLY A 236 18.29 -1.29 21.44
CA GLY A 236 17.87 -0.36 20.40
C GLY A 236 18.60 -0.58 19.08
N ARG A 237 18.91 -1.85 18.73
CA ARG A 237 19.73 -2.21 17.57
C ARG A 237 19.08 -1.73 16.26
N GLN A 238 19.92 -1.28 15.36
CA GLN A 238 19.54 -0.83 14.01
C GLN A 238 20.20 -1.70 12.97
N GLY A 239 19.61 -1.70 11.76
CA GLY A 239 20.17 -2.51 10.70
C GLY A 239 19.34 -2.51 9.42
N THR A 240 19.35 -3.63 8.72
CA THR A 240 18.67 -3.81 7.44
C THR A 240 17.84 -5.08 7.46
N LEU A 241 16.59 -4.98 7.02
CA LEU A 241 15.69 -6.11 6.78
C LEU A 241 15.62 -6.33 5.27
N THR A 242 15.91 -7.55 4.81
CA THR A 242 15.97 -7.88 3.40
C THR A 242 15.00 -9.00 3.05
N TYR A 243 14.20 -8.75 2.03
CA TYR A 243 13.32 -9.74 1.41
C TYR A 243 13.95 -10.19 0.09
N THR A 244 14.08 -11.49 -0.12
CA THR A 244 14.69 -12.05 -1.33
C THR A 244 13.79 -13.13 -1.92
N HIS A 245 13.48 -13.03 -3.22
CA HIS A 245 12.74 -14.06 -3.95
C HIS A 245 13.61 -15.29 -4.19
N LYS A 246 13.10 -16.47 -3.82
CA LYS A 246 13.88 -17.73 -3.80
C LYS A 246 14.32 -18.21 -5.18
N THR A 247 13.48 -17.99 -6.19
CA THR A 247 13.63 -18.64 -7.51
C THR A 247 13.82 -17.66 -8.67
N ALA A 248 13.74 -16.35 -8.43
CA ALA A 248 13.89 -15.36 -9.48
C ALA A 248 15.33 -15.30 -10.02
N SER A 249 15.45 -15.32 -11.34
CA SER A 249 16.72 -15.09 -12.04
C SER A 249 16.52 -13.97 -13.08
N PRO A 250 17.18 -12.81 -12.95
CA PRO A 250 18.14 -12.45 -11.89
C PRO A 250 17.50 -12.35 -10.50
N ALA A 251 18.31 -12.44 -9.46
CA ALA A 251 17.84 -12.35 -8.08
C ALA A 251 17.08 -11.05 -7.82
N ARG A 252 15.89 -11.18 -7.23
CA ARG A 252 15.03 -10.03 -6.86
C ARG A 252 15.02 -9.87 -5.35
N SER A 253 15.39 -8.69 -4.89
CA SER A 253 15.40 -8.37 -3.48
C SER A 253 14.97 -6.93 -3.24
N ILE A 254 14.51 -6.68 -2.02
CA ILE A 254 14.25 -5.34 -1.50
C ILE A 254 14.75 -5.27 -0.06
N SER A 255 15.37 -4.17 0.30
CA SER A 255 15.96 -3.97 1.62
C SER A 255 15.45 -2.66 2.24
N PHE A 256 15.20 -2.73 3.54
CA PHE A 256 14.71 -1.60 4.33
C PHE A 256 15.66 -1.34 5.49
N LYS A 257 15.96 -0.07 5.76
CA LYS A 257 16.60 0.35 6.99
C LYS A 257 15.61 0.24 8.14
N ILE A 258 16.04 -0.43 9.20
CA ILE A 258 15.17 -0.73 10.32
C ILE A 258 15.79 -0.37 11.67
N GLY A 259 14.92 -0.17 12.67
CA GLY A 259 15.23 -0.38 14.07
C GLY A 259 14.61 -1.72 14.51
N PHE A 260 15.28 -2.42 15.42
CA PHE A 260 14.72 -3.64 16.02
C PHE A 260 13.60 -3.23 16.98
N GLY A 261 12.37 -3.66 16.67
CA GLY A 261 11.16 -3.23 17.36
C GLY A 261 10.70 -4.20 18.44
N GLU A 262 9.40 -4.28 18.64
CA GLU A 262 8.77 -5.11 19.66
C GLU A 262 9.05 -6.62 19.44
N VAL A 263 9.25 -7.35 20.52
CA VAL A 263 9.27 -8.80 20.52
C VAL A 263 8.02 -9.28 21.26
N GLY A 264 7.07 -9.83 20.53
CA GLY A 264 5.81 -10.29 21.08
C GLY A 264 5.96 -11.54 21.95
N ASN A 265 5.01 -11.75 22.84
CA ASN A 265 5.00 -12.93 23.67
C ASN A 265 4.71 -14.19 22.85
N ALA A 266 5.41 -15.27 23.18
CA ALA A 266 5.08 -16.57 22.63
C ALA A 266 3.68 -17.01 23.13
N SER A 267 2.84 -17.43 22.19
CA SER A 267 1.53 -17.99 22.52
C SER A 267 1.31 -19.29 21.74
N SER A 268 0.62 -20.23 22.34
CA SER A 268 0.21 -21.46 21.67
C SER A 268 -1.11 -21.97 22.21
N ALA A 269 -1.91 -22.61 21.34
CA ALA A 269 -2.90 -23.55 21.80
C ALA A 269 -2.19 -24.83 22.36
N PRO A 270 -2.77 -25.58 23.30
CA PRO A 270 -2.10 -26.72 23.93
C PRO A 270 -1.52 -27.75 22.97
N ASN A 271 -2.06 -27.84 21.75
CA ASN A 271 -1.61 -28.79 20.71
C ASN A 271 -0.99 -28.06 19.48
N GLY A 272 -0.72 -26.75 19.57
CA GLY A 272 -0.13 -25.95 18.51
C GLY A 272 1.36 -25.73 18.70
N GLY A 273 2.04 -25.35 17.63
CA GLY A 273 3.41 -24.85 17.73
C GLY A 273 3.45 -23.54 18.51
N MET A 274 4.50 -23.33 19.29
CA MET A 274 4.74 -22.04 19.91
C MET A 274 5.32 -21.08 18.87
N GLU A 275 4.77 -19.87 18.80
CA GLU A 275 5.20 -18.82 17.89
C GLU A 275 5.31 -17.51 18.66
N HIS A 276 6.15 -16.62 18.17
CA HIS A 276 6.24 -15.23 18.65
C HIS A 276 6.42 -14.28 17.47
N THR A 277 6.15 -13.01 17.71
CA THR A 277 6.30 -11.97 16.70
C THR A 277 7.55 -11.15 16.94
N ILE A 278 8.21 -10.77 15.86
CA ILE A 278 9.33 -9.82 15.86
C ILE A 278 8.89 -8.61 15.06
N GLY A 279 8.87 -7.44 15.71
CA GLY A 279 8.57 -6.16 15.10
C GLY A 279 9.83 -5.49 14.56
N PHE A 280 9.70 -4.81 13.43
CA PHE A 280 10.74 -3.98 12.85
C PHE A 280 10.16 -2.60 12.57
N ILE A 281 10.79 -1.58 13.14
CA ILE A 281 10.48 -0.16 12.90
C ILE A 281 11.13 0.23 11.58
N VAL A 282 10.34 0.48 10.56
CA VAL A 282 10.85 0.73 9.20
C VAL A 282 11.12 2.20 8.99
N LYS A 283 12.35 2.55 8.62
CA LYS A 283 12.81 3.93 8.47
C LYS A 283 12.87 4.39 7.01
N SER A 284 13.37 3.53 6.12
CA SER A 284 13.51 3.83 4.70
C SER A 284 13.69 2.55 3.88
N CYS A 285 13.50 2.65 2.57
CA CYS A 285 13.80 1.59 1.61
C CYS A 285 15.07 1.95 0.83
N ASP A 286 16.05 1.05 0.77
CA ASP A 286 17.31 1.30 0.08
C ASP A 286 17.16 1.44 -1.44
N GLN A 287 16.14 0.82 -2.04
CA GLN A 287 15.90 0.84 -3.48
C GLN A 287 14.84 1.87 -3.92
N VAL A 288 14.29 2.61 -2.98
CA VAL A 288 13.30 3.65 -3.26
C VAL A 288 13.78 4.93 -2.59
N THR A 289 14.25 5.85 -3.39
CA THR A 289 14.71 7.16 -2.94
C THR A 289 13.72 8.22 -3.41
N LYS A 290 13.53 9.25 -2.60
CA LYS A 290 12.75 10.42 -2.98
C LYS A 290 13.42 11.12 -4.16
N THR A 291 12.66 11.39 -5.20
CA THR A 291 13.16 12.19 -6.32
C THR A 291 13.38 13.62 -5.80
N GLN A 292 14.63 14.07 -5.75
CA GLN A 292 14.91 15.47 -5.40
C GLN A 292 14.44 16.34 -6.58
N GLU A 293 13.46 17.19 -6.34
CA GLU A 293 13.22 18.31 -7.25
C GLU A 293 14.45 19.22 -7.17
N THR A 294 15.20 19.30 -8.26
CA THR A 294 16.19 20.36 -8.46
C THR A 294 15.41 21.64 -8.65
N GLU A 295 15.47 22.54 -7.67
CA GLU A 295 15.02 23.94 -7.76
C GLU A 295 15.69 24.68 -8.95
#